data_73d28be5ed862b32cc5f5a35ac73f15d
#
_entry.id   73d28be5ed862b32cc5f5a35ac73f15d
#
_cell.length_a   1.000
_cell.length_b   1.000
_cell.length_c   1.000
_cell.angle_alpha   90.00
_cell.angle_beta   90.00
_cell.angle_gamma   90.00
#
_symmetry.space_group_name_H-M   'P 1'
#
loop_
_entity.id
_entity.type
_entity.pdbx_description
1 polymer ?
#
loop_
_entity_poly.entity_id
_entity_poly.type
_entity_poly.pdbx_seq_one_letter_code
_entity_poly.pdbx_strand_id
1 'polypeptide(L)'
;MGDTLTITDNRTGKQYELPITDGTIRAADLRQIKVNEDEFGMMSYDPAFLNTANCRSRITFIDGDRGILRYRGYPIEQLAERSTFIETAHLLIHGELPTSTELDEWSEELVAQSTLPENIKHFIEGFQRDAHPMGMFLSAVGALSTFYPDSKNVLDGGSRQTQITRLIAKVPTIAAYAHRYRTDAPYVSPDPNLSQEGELVQRELCPMAE
;
A
#
# COMPACT_ATOMS: atom_id res chain seq x y z
N MET A 1 -24.43 -24.84 -18.05
CA MET A 1 -24.92 -23.47 -18.29
C MET A 1 -24.15 -22.57 -17.35
N GLY A 2 -23.58 -21.49 -17.83
CA GLY A 2 -22.97 -20.51 -16.92
C GLY A 2 -24.05 -19.73 -16.20
N ASP A 3 -23.71 -19.21 -15.02
CA ASP A 3 -24.65 -18.36 -14.26
C ASP A 3 -24.81 -17.03 -14.98
N THR A 4 -26.05 -16.62 -15.24
CA THR A 4 -26.39 -15.39 -15.95
C THR A 4 -27.49 -14.62 -15.25
N LEU A 5 -27.54 -13.33 -15.50
CA LEU A 5 -28.60 -12.40 -15.11
C LEU A 5 -29.29 -11.87 -16.36
N THR A 6 -30.61 -12.05 -16.45
CA THR A 6 -31.41 -11.45 -17.53
C THR A 6 -32.00 -10.12 -17.08
N ILE A 7 -31.74 -9.05 -17.84
CA ILE A 7 -32.28 -7.72 -17.61
C ILE A 7 -33.24 -7.37 -18.76
N THR A 8 -34.46 -6.96 -18.44
CA THR A 8 -35.41 -6.42 -19.41
C THR A 8 -35.42 -4.90 -19.32
N ASP A 9 -35.07 -4.22 -20.41
CA ASP A 9 -35.22 -2.77 -20.52
C ASP A 9 -36.66 -2.41 -20.90
N ASN A 10 -37.44 -1.95 -19.94
CA ASN A 10 -38.83 -1.60 -20.12
C ASN A 10 -39.05 -0.42 -21.08
N ARG A 11 -38.01 0.37 -21.39
CA ARG A 11 -38.10 1.50 -22.37
C ARG A 11 -38.18 0.98 -23.80
N THR A 12 -37.53 -0.15 -24.07
CA THR A 12 -37.40 -0.74 -25.41
C THR A 12 -38.06 -2.12 -25.53
N GLY A 13 -38.37 -2.76 -24.42
CA GLY A 13 -38.81 -4.17 -24.37
C GLY A 13 -37.72 -5.20 -24.66
N LYS A 14 -36.47 -4.76 -24.89
CA LYS A 14 -35.33 -5.66 -25.16
C LYS A 14 -34.86 -6.37 -23.91
N GLN A 15 -34.39 -7.61 -24.08
CA GLN A 15 -33.77 -8.40 -23.03
C GLN A 15 -32.28 -8.55 -23.29
N TYR A 16 -31.50 -8.48 -22.21
CA TYR A 16 -30.05 -8.62 -22.21
C TYR A 16 -29.64 -9.67 -21.20
N GLU A 17 -28.70 -10.52 -21.58
CA GLU A 17 -28.15 -11.56 -20.73
C GLU A 17 -26.73 -11.17 -20.31
N LEU A 18 -26.49 -11.08 -18.99
CA LEU A 18 -25.20 -10.69 -18.43
C LEU A 18 -24.59 -11.88 -17.70
N PRO A 19 -23.34 -12.24 -17.97
CA PRO A 19 -22.67 -13.32 -17.25
C PRO A 19 -22.39 -12.92 -15.79
N ILE A 20 -22.63 -13.84 -14.87
CA ILE A 20 -22.27 -13.72 -13.46
C ILE A 20 -20.92 -14.41 -13.26
N THR A 21 -19.97 -13.69 -12.67
CA THR A 21 -18.65 -14.22 -12.32
C THR A 21 -18.32 -13.83 -10.90
N ASP A 22 -18.02 -14.81 -10.03
CA ASP A 22 -17.72 -14.60 -8.62
C ASP A 22 -18.80 -13.77 -7.90
N GLY A 23 -20.07 -14.01 -8.19
CA GLY A 23 -21.20 -13.27 -7.61
C GLY A 23 -21.33 -11.82 -8.09
N THR A 24 -20.61 -11.44 -9.15
CA THR A 24 -20.62 -10.08 -9.72
C THR A 24 -20.96 -10.08 -11.20
N ILE A 25 -21.44 -8.94 -11.70
CA ILE A 25 -21.56 -8.62 -13.12
C ILE A 25 -20.54 -7.55 -13.51
N ARG A 26 -20.02 -7.57 -14.72
CA ARG A 26 -19.14 -6.51 -15.21
C ARG A 26 -19.97 -5.26 -15.50
N ALA A 27 -19.65 -4.15 -14.84
CA ALA A 27 -20.34 -2.87 -15.07
C ALA A 27 -20.30 -2.42 -16.53
N ALA A 28 -19.23 -2.75 -17.27
CA ALA A 28 -19.11 -2.43 -18.70
C ALA A 28 -20.16 -3.17 -19.56
N ASP A 29 -20.68 -4.32 -19.13
CA ASP A 29 -21.67 -5.06 -19.87
C ASP A 29 -23.06 -4.39 -19.84
N LEU A 30 -23.30 -3.48 -18.88
CA LEU A 30 -24.49 -2.61 -18.84
C LEU A 30 -24.53 -1.64 -20.02
N ARG A 31 -23.41 -1.31 -20.66
CA ARG A 31 -23.33 -0.38 -21.79
C ARG A 31 -24.12 -0.83 -23.01
N GLN A 32 -24.38 -2.11 -23.17
CA GLN A 32 -25.23 -2.61 -24.24
C GLN A 32 -26.70 -2.20 -24.11
N ILE A 33 -27.14 -1.80 -22.89
CA ILE A 33 -28.48 -1.36 -22.59
C ILE A 33 -28.61 0.12 -22.98
N LYS A 34 -29.25 0.40 -24.11
CA LYS A 34 -29.47 1.74 -24.66
C LYS A 34 -30.76 1.78 -25.48
N VAL A 35 -31.36 2.98 -25.55
CA VAL A 35 -32.56 3.22 -26.34
C VAL A 35 -32.18 3.51 -27.78
N ASN A 36 -31.21 4.41 -28.00
CA ASN A 36 -30.70 4.81 -29.30
C ASN A 36 -29.27 4.30 -29.50
N GLU A 37 -28.86 4.03 -30.72
CA GLU A 37 -27.54 3.54 -31.10
C GLU A 37 -26.41 4.51 -30.66
N ASP A 38 -26.67 5.82 -30.71
CA ASP A 38 -25.69 6.86 -30.39
C ASP A 38 -25.46 7.08 -28.88
N GLU A 39 -26.29 6.47 -28.02
CA GLU A 39 -26.14 6.61 -26.59
C GLU A 39 -24.90 5.83 -26.09
N PHE A 40 -24.24 6.37 -25.05
CA PHE A 40 -23.14 5.69 -24.37
C PHE A 40 -23.57 4.35 -23.75
N GLY A 41 -24.86 4.20 -23.39
CA GLY A 41 -25.44 3.07 -22.71
C GLY A 41 -25.52 3.27 -21.19
N MET A 42 -26.11 2.28 -20.52
CA MET A 42 -26.38 2.34 -19.09
C MET A 42 -25.10 2.24 -18.26
N MET A 43 -25.01 3.04 -17.22
CA MET A 43 -23.95 2.98 -16.21
C MET A 43 -24.53 2.63 -14.84
N SER A 44 -23.74 1.99 -13.99
CA SER A 44 -24.04 1.87 -12.56
C SER A 44 -23.73 3.17 -11.83
N TYR A 45 -24.56 3.55 -10.87
CA TYR A 45 -24.32 4.69 -10.00
C TYR A 45 -24.15 4.20 -8.57
N ASP A 46 -22.92 4.24 -8.07
CA ASP A 46 -22.56 3.80 -6.72
C ASP A 46 -21.50 4.73 -6.14
N PRO A 47 -21.89 5.95 -5.67
CA PRO A 47 -20.95 7.00 -5.29
C PRO A 47 -20.07 6.66 -4.08
N ALA A 48 -20.50 5.74 -3.25
CA ALA A 48 -19.76 5.34 -2.05
C ALA A 48 -19.10 3.96 -2.17
N PHE A 49 -19.12 3.33 -3.33
CA PHE A 49 -18.63 1.97 -3.57
C PHE A 49 -19.21 0.93 -2.59
N LEU A 50 -20.46 1.12 -2.18
CA LEU A 50 -21.13 0.26 -1.20
C LEU A 50 -21.46 -1.13 -1.75
N ASN A 51 -21.66 -1.24 -3.06
CA ASN A 51 -22.01 -2.48 -3.75
C ASN A 51 -21.19 -2.67 -5.03
N THR A 52 -19.97 -2.16 -5.06
CA THR A 52 -19.08 -2.24 -6.22
C THR A 52 -17.79 -2.95 -5.88
N ALA A 53 -17.53 -4.09 -6.52
CA ALA A 53 -16.23 -4.75 -6.49
C ALA A 53 -15.32 -4.14 -7.58
N ASN A 54 -14.32 -3.35 -7.19
CA ASN A 54 -13.45 -2.62 -8.11
C ASN A 54 -12.16 -3.35 -8.49
N CYS A 55 -11.78 -4.39 -7.72
CA CYS A 55 -10.61 -5.21 -8.01
C CYS A 55 -10.76 -6.62 -7.45
N ARG A 56 -9.93 -7.52 -7.98
CA ARG A 56 -9.68 -8.84 -7.39
C ARG A 56 -8.34 -8.81 -6.66
N SER A 57 -8.32 -9.29 -5.44
CA SER A 57 -7.10 -9.36 -4.63
C SER A 57 -6.93 -10.77 -4.05
N ARG A 58 -5.67 -11.23 -3.97
CA ARG A 58 -5.26 -12.42 -3.23
C ARG A 58 -4.45 -12.08 -1.99
N ILE A 59 -4.35 -10.78 -1.67
CA ILE A 59 -3.48 -10.30 -0.59
C ILE A 59 -4.21 -10.40 0.74
N THR A 60 -5.41 -9.83 0.83
CA THR A 60 -6.14 -9.69 2.09
C THR A 60 -7.54 -10.27 1.96
N PHE A 61 -7.95 -11.03 2.97
CA PHE A 61 -9.33 -11.43 3.18
C PHE A 61 -9.83 -10.83 4.49
N ILE A 62 -10.98 -10.16 4.45
CA ILE A 62 -11.63 -9.55 5.61
C ILE A 62 -13.08 -10.02 5.66
N ASP A 63 -13.49 -10.53 6.82
CA ASP A 63 -14.89 -10.78 7.18
C ASP A 63 -15.15 -10.01 8.48
N GLY A 64 -15.71 -8.81 8.34
CA GLY A 64 -15.97 -7.92 9.48
C GLY A 64 -17.01 -8.45 10.46
N ASP A 65 -18.01 -9.19 9.96
CA ASP A 65 -19.08 -9.76 10.78
C ASP A 65 -18.55 -10.85 11.70
N ARG A 66 -17.58 -11.63 11.22
CA ARG A 66 -16.94 -12.71 11.98
C ARG A 66 -15.66 -12.30 12.67
N GLY A 67 -15.14 -11.07 12.43
CA GLY A 67 -13.87 -10.61 12.94
C GLY A 67 -12.68 -11.38 12.36
N ILE A 68 -12.74 -11.81 11.10
CA ILE A 68 -11.67 -12.59 10.46
C ILE A 68 -10.85 -11.68 9.55
N LEU A 69 -9.54 -11.66 9.77
CA LEU A 69 -8.56 -11.03 8.89
C LEU A 69 -7.47 -12.05 8.52
N ARG A 70 -7.16 -12.14 7.22
CA ARG A 70 -6.07 -12.98 6.72
C ARG A 70 -5.22 -12.23 5.72
N TYR A 71 -3.91 -12.39 5.82
CA TYR A 71 -2.94 -11.93 4.82
C TYR A 71 -2.37 -13.14 4.07
N ARG A 72 -2.55 -13.19 2.75
CA ARG A 72 -2.11 -14.31 1.89
C ARG A 72 -2.57 -15.69 2.40
N GLY A 73 -3.69 -15.74 3.13
CA GLY A 73 -4.23 -16.95 3.73
C GLY A 73 -3.85 -17.18 5.20
N TYR A 74 -2.81 -16.50 5.71
CA TYR A 74 -2.39 -16.59 7.11
C TYR A 74 -3.33 -15.78 8.01
N PRO A 75 -3.85 -16.35 9.11
CA PRO A 75 -4.61 -15.59 10.10
C PRO A 75 -3.78 -14.48 10.73
N ILE A 76 -4.40 -13.31 10.94
CA ILE A 76 -3.68 -12.16 11.50
C ILE A 76 -3.11 -12.43 12.89
N GLU A 77 -3.79 -13.24 13.68
CA GLU A 77 -3.35 -13.62 15.04
C GLU A 77 -2.01 -14.34 15.00
N GLN A 78 -1.80 -15.23 14.02
CA GLN A 78 -0.53 -15.94 13.88
C GLN A 78 0.61 -15.00 13.44
N LEU A 79 0.32 -14.09 12.53
CA LEU A 79 1.31 -13.11 12.07
C LEU A 79 1.69 -12.14 13.20
N ALA A 80 0.71 -11.67 13.97
CA ALA A 80 0.95 -10.75 15.09
C ALA A 80 1.79 -11.37 16.21
N GLU A 81 1.63 -12.67 16.45
CA GLU A 81 2.34 -13.39 17.53
C GLU A 81 3.71 -13.93 17.12
N ARG A 82 3.92 -14.25 15.83
CA ARG A 82 5.04 -15.08 15.37
C ARG A 82 5.85 -14.50 14.22
N SER A 83 5.43 -13.39 13.67
CA SER A 83 6.11 -12.75 12.54
C SER A 83 6.51 -11.32 12.87
N THR A 84 7.62 -10.91 12.31
CA THR A 84 8.11 -9.53 12.35
C THR A 84 7.43 -8.67 11.29
N PHE A 85 7.68 -7.36 11.34
CA PHE A 85 7.19 -6.45 10.31
C PHE A 85 7.77 -6.80 8.92
N ILE A 86 9.08 -7.08 8.83
CA ILE A 86 9.73 -7.42 7.55
C ILE A 86 9.19 -8.73 6.98
N GLU A 87 9.04 -9.77 7.80
CA GLU A 87 8.44 -11.04 7.36
C GLU A 87 7.01 -10.83 6.82
N THR A 88 6.21 -10.04 7.52
CA THR A 88 4.85 -9.73 7.09
C THR A 88 4.84 -8.89 5.81
N ALA A 89 5.74 -7.91 5.67
CA ALA A 89 5.89 -7.12 4.47
C ALA A 89 6.32 -7.98 3.27
N HIS A 90 7.27 -8.90 3.48
CA HIS A 90 7.68 -9.88 2.48
C HIS A 90 6.50 -10.73 2.02
N LEU A 91 5.74 -11.29 2.98
CA LEU A 91 4.53 -12.07 2.69
C LEU A 91 3.53 -11.30 1.81
N LEU A 92 3.26 -10.04 2.12
CA LEU A 92 2.30 -9.22 1.37
C LEU A 92 2.78 -8.94 -0.05
N ILE A 93 4.08 -8.67 -0.24
CA ILE A 93 4.69 -8.30 -1.52
C ILE A 93 4.91 -9.54 -2.39
N HIS A 94 5.55 -10.56 -1.84
CA HIS A 94 5.99 -11.74 -2.59
C HIS A 94 4.99 -12.90 -2.58
N GLY A 95 4.09 -12.93 -1.59
CA GLY A 95 3.00 -13.92 -1.49
C GLY A 95 3.28 -15.10 -0.57
N GLU A 96 4.53 -15.28 -0.14
CA GLU A 96 4.98 -16.32 0.77
C GLU A 96 5.84 -15.71 1.88
N LEU A 97 5.88 -16.35 3.05
CA LEU A 97 6.82 -15.99 4.11
C LEU A 97 8.25 -16.26 3.63
N PRO A 98 9.22 -15.41 3.99
CA PRO A 98 10.60 -15.61 3.58
C PRO A 98 11.22 -16.83 4.27
N THR A 99 12.16 -17.48 3.60
CA THR A 99 13.13 -18.34 4.24
C THR A 99 14.10 -17.49 5.08
N SER A 100 14.88 -18.11 5.97
CA SER A 100 15.88 -17.36 6.75
C SER A 100 16.88 -16.61 5.86
N THR A 101 17.33 -17.24 4.78
CA THR A 101 18.27 -16.62 3.84
C THR A 101 17.64 -15.42 3.12
N GLU A 102 16.41 -15.54 2.62
CA GLU A 102 15.70 -14.44 1.97
C GLU A 102 15.41 -13.28 2.94
N LEU A 103 15.13 -13.59 4.21
CA LEU A 103 14.93 -12.59 5.24
C LEU A 103 16.21 -11.82 5.52
N ASP A 104 17.33 -12.53 5.67
CA ASP A 104 18.64 -11.92 5.93
C ASP A 104 19.05 -11.01 4.75
N GLU A 105 19.00 -11.53 3.51
CA GLU A 105 19.33 -10.76 2.30
C GLU A 105 18.47 -9.50 2.14
N TRP A 106 17.16 -9.62 2.33
CA TRP A 106 16.26 -8.46 2.21
C TRP A 106 16.43 -7.46 3.35
N SER A 107 16.71 -7.94 4.56
CA SER A 107 17.00 -7.07 5.70
C SER A 107 18.28 -6.24 5.46
N GLU A 108 19.34 -6.85 4.92
CA GLU A 108 20.58 -6.14 4.53
C GLU A 108 20.29 -5.10 3.44
N GLU A 109 19.46 -5.42 2.44
CA GLU A 109 19.08 -4.47 1.40
C GLU A 109 18.29 -3.29 1.98
N LEU A 110 17.34 -3.52 2.90
CA LEU A 110 16.57 -2.48 3.58
C LEU A 110 17.49 -1.54 4.38
N VAL A 111 18.42 -2.09 5.15
CA VAL A 111 19.41 -1.30 5.90
C VAL A 111 20.24 -0.43 4.95
N ALA A 112 20.74 -1.00 3.86
CA ALA A 112 21.53 -0.27 2.87
C ALA A 112 20.76 0.88 2.21
N GLN A 113 19.43 0.77 2.10
CA GLN A 113 18.56 1.79 1.51
C GLN A 113 17.95 2.77 2.54
N SER A 114 18.19 2.63 3.84
CA SER A 114 17.52 3.41 4.90
C SER A 114 17.93 4.88 4.96
N THR A 115 19.14 5.20 4.52
CA THR A 115 19.66 6.58 4.55
C THR A 115 18.92 7.51 3.59
N LEU A 116 18.56 8.69 4.08
CA LEU A 116 17.90 9.73 3.29
C LEU A 116 18.90 10.63 2.58
N PRO A 117 18.59 11.15 1.38
CA PRO A 117 19.31 12.26 0.77
C PRO A 117 19.32 13.48 1.70
N GLU A 118 20.45 14.17 1.81
CA GLU A 118 20.61 15.33 2.72
C GLU A 118 19.57 16.43 2.46
N ASN A 119 19.21 16.66 1.21
CA ASN A 119 18.19 17.64 0.86
C ASN A 119 16.78 17.31 1.40
N ILE A 120 16.49 16.06 1.76
CA ILE A 120 15.23 15.71 2.43
C ILE A 120 15.21 16.25 3.86
N LYS A 121 16.36 16.29 4.55
CA LYS A 121 16.47 16.92 5.88
C LYS A 121 16.15 18.41 5.77
N HIS A 122 16.82 19.12 4.85
CA HIS A 122 16.54 20.54 4.60
C HIS A 122 15.09 20.80 4.19
N PHE A 123 14.50 19.89 3.43
CA PHE A 123 13.08 19.97 3.08
C PHE A 123 12.18 19.87 4.31
N ILE A 124 12.48 18.98 5.24
CA ILE A 124 11.75 18.84 6.52
C ILE A 124 11.94 20.08 7.39
N GLU A 125 13.14 20.66 7.44
CA GLU A 125 13.46 21.88 8.17
C GLU A 125 12.74 23.13 7.64
N GLY A 126 12.22 23.07 6.42
CA GLY A 126 11.41 24.14 5.83
C GLY A 126 9.97 24.21 6.34
N PHE A 127 9.48 23.23 7.07
CA PHE A 127 8.14 23.25 7.64
C PHE A 127 8.08 24.11 8.93
N GLN A 128 6.87 24.56 9.27
CA GLN A 128 6.62 25.10 10.60
C GLN A 128 6.82 24.00 11.65
N ARG A 129 7.40 24.33 12.82
CA ARG A 129 7.65 23.32 13.85
C ARG A 129 6.38 22.72 14.46
N ASP A 130 5.28 23.45 14.42
CA ASP A 130 3.95 23.01 14.86
C ASP A 130 3.13 22.31 13.75
N ALA A 131 3.71 22.16 12.55
CA ALA A 131 3.05 21.48 11.45
C ALA A 131 2.65 20.05 11.83
N HIS A 132 1.50 19.60 11.32
CA HIS A 132 1.04 18.23 11.59
C HIS A 132 2.04 17.20 11.00
N PRO A 133 2.51 16.21 11.78
CA PRO A 133 3.57 15.28 11.35
C PRO A 133 3.19 14.50 10.08
N MET A 134 1.91 14.17 9.89
CA MET A 134 1.47 13.49 8.66
C MET A 134 1.57 14.39 7.42
N GLY A 135 1.39 15.71 7.57
CA GLY A 135 1.62 16.66 6.47
C GLY A 135 3.08 16.70 6.05
N MET A 136 3.99 16.75 7.03
CA MET A 136 5.43 16.69 6.79
C MET A 136 5.83 15.36 6.14
N PHE A 137 5.34 14.26 6.67
CA PHE A 137 5.59 12.91 6.19
C PHE A 137 5.13 12.73 4.72
N LEU A 138 3.87 13.05 4.42
CA LEU A 138 3.30 12.97 3.07
C LEU A 138 4.11 13.79 2.07
N SER A 139 4.46 15.01 2.44
CA SER A 139 5.24 15.92 1.60
C SER A 139 6.66 15.39 1.36
N ALA A 140 7.32 14.85 2.40
CA ALA A 140 8.67 14.28 2.28
C ALA A 140 8.69 13.02 1.41
N VAL A 141 7.69 12.14 1.53
CA VAL A 141 7.54 10.97 0.65
C VAL A 141 7.32 11.42 -0.80
N GLY A 142 6.49 12.44 -1.03
CA GLY A 142 6.29 13.02 -2.36
C GLY A 142 7.59 13.61 -2.93
N ALA A 143 8.33 14.39 -2.13
CA ALA A 143 9.60 14.98 -2.52
C ALA A 143 10.66 13.92 -2.85
N LEU A 144 10.65 12.79 -2.14
CA LEU A 144 11.59 11.68 -2.34
C LEU A 144 11.59 11.17 -3.80
N SER A 145 10.44 11.18 -4.48
CA SER A 145 10.34 10.78 -5.88
C SER A 145 11.20 11.59 -6.85
N THR A 146 11.57 12.80 -6.47
CA THR A 146 12.42 13.68 -7.31
C THR A 146 13.89 13.31 -7.27
N PHE A 147 14.32 12.56 -6.26
CA PHE A 147 15.70 12.08 -6.09
C PHE A 147 15.98 10.78 -6.82
N TYR A 148 14.94 10.09 -7.29
CA TYR A 148 15.02 8.80 -7.97
C TYR A 148 14.30 8.87 -9.32
N PRO A 149 14.97 9.35 -10.39
CA PRO A 149 14.35 9.48 -11.71
C PRO A 149 13.78 8.18 -12.28
N ASP A 150 14.34 7.04 -11.89
CA ASP A 150 13.90 5.68 -12.22
C ASP A 150 12.55 5.29 -11.58
N SER A 151 12.13 6.02 -10.55
CA SER A 151 10.84 5.78 -9.86
C SER A 151 9.61 5.94 -10.76
N LYS A 152 9.75 6.60 -11.89
CA LYS A 152 8.69 6.82 -12.87
C LYS A 152 8.39 5.58 -13.72
N ASN A 153 9.32 4.64 -13.80
CA ASN A 153 9.18 3.43 -14.61
C ASN A 153 8.46 2.31 -13.84
N VAL A 154 7.20 2.56 -13.47
CA VAL A 154 6.39 1.64 -12.65
C VAL A 154 5.99 0.34 -13.36
N LEU A 155 6.09 0.30 -14.69
CA LEU A 155 5.75 -0.90 -15.48
C LEU A 155 6.90 -1.91 -15.53
N ASP A 156 8.14 -1.47 -15.33
CA ASP A 156 9.28 -2.35 -15.21
C ASP A 156 9.31 -3.05 -13.84
N GLY A 157 9.38 -4.38 -13.85
CA GLY A 157 9.32 -5.18 -12.62
C GLY A 157 10.51 -4.94 -11.70
N GLY A 158 11.71 -4.80 -12.25
CA GLY A 158 12.93 -4.56 -11.49
C GLY A 158 12.93 -3.17 -10.84
N SER A 159 12.58 -2.14 -11.62
CA SER A 159 12.43 -0.78 -11.10
C SER A 159 11.39 -0.72 -9.98
N ARG A 160 10.23 -1.34 -10.19
CA ARG A 160 9.16 -1.37 -9.17
C ARG A 160 9.64 -2.04 -7.87
N GLN A 161 10.33 -3.18 -7.94
CA GLN A 161 10.86 -3.85 -6.76
C GLN A 161 11.86 -2.95 -6.00
N THR A 162 12.78 -2.32 -6.69
CA THR A 162 13.72 -1.37 -6.10
C THR A 162 13.00 -0.21 -5.40
N GLN A 163 11.93 0.34 -5.99
CA GLN A 163 11.17 1.43 -5.36
C GLN A 163 10.40 0.96 -4.13
N ILE A 164 9.86 -0.27 -4.13
CA ILE A 164 9.21 -0.85 -2.96
C ILE A 164 10.19 -0.95 -1.80
N THR A 165 11.38 -1.54 -2.03
CA THR A 165 12.43 -1.66 -1.01
C THR A 165 12.86 -0.28 -0.50
N ARG A 166 13.10 0.69 -1.39
CA ARG A 166 13.45 2.08 -1.01
C ARG A 166 12.40 2.72 -0.12
N LEU A 167 11.13 2.59 -0.44
CA LEU A 167 10.05 3.19 0.36
C LEU A 167 9.99 2.54 1.75
N ILE A 168 9.98 1.23 1.84
CA ILE A 168 9.93 0.51 3.11
C ILE A 168 11.12 0.91 3.99
N ALA A 169 12.32 0.98 3.40
CA ALA A 169 13.55 1.34 4.11
C ALA A 169 13.57 2.79 4.61
N LYS A 170 13.05 3.74 3.82
CA LYS A 170 13.19 5.19 4.11
C LYS A 170 12.04 5.76 4.95
N VAL A 171 10.87 5.15 4.91
CA VAL A 171 9.68 5.63 5.61
C VAL A 171 9.89 5.78 7.12
N PRO A 172 10.50 4.82 7.84
CA PRO A 172 10.82 4.98 9.27
C PRO A 172 11.72 6.18 9.54
N THR A 173 12.78 6.36 8.74
CA THR A 173 13.72 7.48 8.90
C THR A 173 13.04 8.84 8.65
N ILE A 174 12.14 8.94 7.65
CA ILE A 174 11.35 10.15 7.41
C ILE A 174 10.47 10.46 8.62
N ALA A 175 9.80 9.46 9.18
CA ALA A 175 8.95 9.62 10.35
C ALA A 175 9.74 10.09 11.58
N ALA A 176 10.91 9.47 11.82
CA ALA A 176 11.81 9.84 12.90
C ALA A 176 12.33 11.29 12.74
N TYR A 177 12.74 11.69 11.54
CA TYR A 177 13.21 13.05 11.28
C TYR A 177 12.10 14.09 11.45
N ALA A 178 10.88 13.81 10.99
CA ALA A 178 9.74 14.69 11.22
C ALA A 178 9.44 14.87 12.71
N HIS A 179 9.53 13.80 13.49
CA HIS A 179 9.34 13.84 14.94
C HIS A 179 10.45 14.66 15.63
N ARG A 180 11.72 14.37 15.33
CA ARG A 180 12.87 15.06 15.92
C ARG A 180 12.91 16.53 15.58
N TYR A 181 12.58 16.91 14.36
CA TYR A 181 12.45 18.30 13.96
C TYR A 181 11.41 19.05 14.82
N ARG A 182 10.23 18.45 15.02
CA ARG A 182 9.16 19.06 15.85
C ARG A 182 9.54 19.20 17.33
N THR A 183 10.31 18.26 17.85
CA THR A 183 10.75 18.24 19.25
C THR A 183 12.07 18.95 19.50
N ASP A 184 12.64 19.60 18.48
CA ASP A 184 13.95 20.27 18.53
C ASP A 184 15.11 19.32 18.92
N ALA A 185 14.97 18.05 18.60
CA ALA A 185 15.99 17.04 18.85
C ALA A 185 16.93 16.88 17.64
N PRO A 186 18.23 16.57 17.84
CA PRO A 186 19.15 16.35 16.74
C PRO A 186 18.76 15.11 15.92
N TYR A 187 18.99 15.15 14.61
CA TYR A 187 18.80 13.99 13.75
C TYR A 187 19.77 12.87 14.11
N VAL A 188 19.28 11.63 14.10
CA VAL A 188 20.09 10.43 14.27
C VAL A 188 20.05 9.66 12.96
N SER A 189 21.20 9.37 12.38
CA SER A 189 21.29 8.54 11.19
C SER A 189 20.99 7.08 11.52
N PRO A 190 20.38 6.31 10.60
CA PRO A 190 20.22 4.87 10.75
C PRO A 190 21.55 4.19 11.06
N ASP A 191 21.58 3.29 12.04
CA ASP A 191 22.77 2.49 12.37
C ASP A 191 22.75 1.21 11.53
N PRO A 192 23.72 1.01 10.63
CA PRO A 192 23.77 -0.17 9.76
C PRO A 192 24.02 -1.48 10.53
N ASN A 193 24.41 -1.41 11.81
CA ASN A 193 24.62 -2.59 12.64
C ASN A 193 23.36 -3.03 13.40
N LEU A 194 22.31 -2.23 13.35
CA LEU A 194 21.01 -2.61 13.93
C LEU A 194 20.28 -3.51 12.95
N SER A 195 20.31 -4.79 13.20
CA SER A 195 19.72 -5.82 12.33
C SER A 195 18.22 -6.03 12.55
N GLN A 196 17.55 -5.23 13.40
CA GLN A 196 16.17 -5.51 13.80
C GLN A 196 15.29 -4.26 13.74
N GLU A 197 14.17 -4.44 13.10
CA GLU A 197 13.17 -3.46 12.69
C GLU A 197 12.60 -2.60 13.81
N GLY A 198 12.23 -3.26 14.90
CA GLY A 198 11.65 -2.59 16.06
C GLY A 198 12.66 -1.70 16.79
N GLU A 199 13.92 -2.08 16.82
CA GLU A 199 14.99 -1.31 17.45
C GLU A 199 15.36 -0.05 16.67
N LEU A 200 15.33 -0.11 15.34
CA LEU A 200 15.63 1.03 14.47
C LEU A 200 14.59 2.13 14.67
N VAL A 201 13.31 1.77 14.63
CA VAL A 201 12.20 2.71 14.85
C VAL A 201 12.17 3.17 16.32
N GLN A 202 12.40 2.28 17.28
CA GLN A 202 12.32 2.57 18.70
C GLN A 202 13.46 3.50 19.15
N ARG A 203 14.69 3.31 18.67
CA ARG A 203 15.82 4.19 18.99
C ARG A 203 15.72 5.56 18.31
N GLU A 204 15.16 5.62 17.11
CA GLU A 204 14.99 6.90 16.42
C GLU A 204 13.82 7.73 16.96
N LEU A 205 12.74 7.08 17.39
CA LEU A 205 11.53 7.75 17.88
C LEU A 205 11.49 7.94 19.40
N CYS A 206 12.07 7.01 20.17
CA CYS A 206 12.16 7.14 21.63
C CYS A 206 13.55 7.66 22.02
N PRO A 207 13.66 8.85 22.64
CA PRO A 207 14.86 9.19 23.37
C PRO A 207 15.03 8.16 24.47
N MET A 208 16.24 7.57 24.58
CA MET A 208 16.58 6.74 25.72
C MET A 208 16.25 7.52 26.98
N ALA A 209 15.31 7.07 27.77
CA ALA A 209 15.22 7.49 29.16
C ALA A 209 16.50 7.01 29.83
N GLU A 210 17.39 7.93 30.16
CA GLU A 210 18.50 7.71 31.05
C GLU A 210 17.99 7.44 32.48
#